data_40dcc8e927b453fa66102c752237b515
#
_entry.id   40dcc8e927b453fa66102c752237b515
#
_cell.length_a   1.000
_cell.length_b   1.000
_cell.length_c   1.000
_cell.angle_alpha   90.00
_cell.angle_beta   90.00
_cell.angle_gamma   90.00
#
_symmetry.space_group_name_H-M   'P 1'
#
loop_
_entity.id
_entity.type
_entity.pdbx_description
1 polymer ?
#
loop_
_entity_poly.entity_id
_entity_poly.type
_entity_poly.pdbx_seq_one_letter_code
_entity_poly.pdbx_strand_id
1 'polypeptide(L)'
;MKRRLLLLFSAALGVASAEANDNPFGCSGDACAAKHGEFELQQSVAMRRGLDLGTGFDAGYRGYDLATQLEIGLSEISHVDLILSSGVLRSADFRGSFIEGFAVEYKRLIGVAAPDQWNAAWAGAFGYSRVDAASGEERTETSYVGRLFLQRDFGTRSQWVYVTNLSTGLVHDAEGTCGVLEWSQGLAYRADDHWSFGVEAVAEGCWTRFCTLANSSLCVGPCVSYRMTDFSIVCTHLWQVSGSPSTDDGRNLRDTSRSETRLLVAWGF
;
A
#
# COMPACT_ATOMS: atom_id res chain seq x y z
N MET A 1 -24.34 -17.36 -13.37
CA MET A 1 -23.65 -16.46 -14.31
C MET A 1 -22.35 -15.82 -13.77
N LYS A 2 -21.69 -16.36 -12.71
CA LYS A 2 -20.52 -15.73 -12.02
C LYS A 2 -19.14 -16.32 -12.36
N ARG A 3 -19.03 -17.29 -13.29
CA ARG A 3 -17.75 -17.96 -13.62
C ARG A 3 -17.11 -17.51 -14.94
N ARG A 4 -17.73 -16.61 -15.71
CA ARG A 4 -17.24 -16.23 -17.05
C ARG A 4 -16.45 -14.91 -17.10
N LEU A 5 -16.42 -14.11 -16.03
CA LEU A 5 -15.69 -12.85 -16.01
C LEU A 5 -14.18 -13.01 -15.75
N LEU A 6 -13.78 -14.04 -15.00
CA LEU A 6 -12.35 -14.29 -14.71
C LEU A 6 -11.58 -14.85 -15.91
N LEU A 7 -12.25 -15.50 -16.88
CA LEU A 7 -11.63 -16.12 -18.05
C LEU A 7 -11.42 -15.18 -19.24
N LEU A 8 -12.03 -14.00 -19.23
CA LEU A 8 -11.89 -13.02 -20.32
C LEU A 8 -10.66 -12.13 -20.17
N PHE A 9 -10.10 -11.98 -18.98
CA PHE A 9 -8.85 -11.24 -18.76
C PHE A 9 -7.60 -12.03 -19.16
N SER A 10 -7.66 -13.36 -19.13
CA SER A 10 -6.51 -14.24 -19.44
C SER A 10 -6.25 -14.45 -20.94
N ALA A 11 -7.15 -14.04 -21.84
CA ALA A 11 -7.08 -14.38 -23.26
C ALA A 11 -6.64 -13.23 -24.19
N ALA A 12 -6.44 -12.02 -23.68
CA ALA A 12 -6.17 -10.84 -24.51
C ALA A 12 -4.73 -10.31 -24.45
N LEU A 13 -3.89 -10.86 -23.57
CA LEU A 13 -2.51 -10.40 -23.41
C LEU A 13 -1.55 -11.40 -24.06
N GLY A 14 -1.24 -11.18 -25.33
CA GLY A 14 -0.09 -11.77 -26.01
C GLY A 14 1.19 -11.19 -25.42
N VAL A 15 1.92 -12.00 -24.72
CA VAL A 15 2.86 -11.73 -23.65
C VAL A 15 4.24 -11.35 -24.20
N ALA A 16 4.73 -10.16 -23.85
CA ALA A 16 6.14 -9.95 -23.56
C ALA A 16 6.32 -10.25 -22.06
N SER A 17 7.29 -11.06 -21.67
CA SER A 17 7.57 -11.37 -20.26
C SER A 17 8.17 -10.13 -19.61
N ALA A 18 7.42 -9.45 -18.75
CA ALA A 18 7.96 -8.44 -17.84
C ALA A 18 8.50 -9.10 -16.57
N GLU A 19 9.54 -8.54 -15.99
CA GLU A 19 10.00 -8.95 -14.67
C GLU A 19 9.01 -8.43 -13.62
N ALA A 20 8.55 -9.29 -12.71
CA ALA A 20 7.74 -8.85 -11.59
C ALA A 20 8.52 -7.91 -10.67
N ASN A 21 7.82 -6.97 -10.06
CA ASN A 21 8.40 -5.98 -9.17
C ASN A 21 9.31 -6.61 -8.10
N ASP A 22 10.52 -6.07 -7.95
CA ASP A 22 11.56 -6.54 -7.01
C ASP A 22 11.41 -5.93 -5.59
N ASN A 23 10.29 -5.28 -5.33
CA ASN A 23 10.04 -4.67 -4.02
C ASN A 23 9.81 -5.73 -2.93
N PRO A 24 10.71 -5.85 -1.92
CA PRO A 24 10.56 -6.83 -0.85
C PRO A 24 9.57 -6.42 0.25
N PHE A 25 8.87 -5.28 0.10
CA PHE A 25 8.05 -4.65 1.11
C PHE A 25 6.56 -4.64 0.73
N GLY A 26 5.69 -4.85 1.71
CA GLY A 26 4.24 -4.84 1.52
C GLY A 26 3.57 -3.50 1.75
N CYS A 27 4.24 -2.58 2.46
CA CYS A 27 3.72 -1.26 2.79
C CYS A 27 4.54 -0.12 2.19
N SER A 28 5.85 -0.33 2.02
CA SER A 28 6.75 0.66 1.45
C SER A 28 6.93 0.42 -0.04
N GLY A 29 6.70 1.44 -0.87
CA GLY A 29 6.94 1.39 -2.31
C GLY A 29 8.42 1.50 -2.65
N ASP A 30 8.80 1.05 -3.82
CA ASP A 30 10.15 1.17 -4.37
C ASP A 30 10.32 2.41 -5.27
N ALA A 31 11.54 2.68 -5.69
CA ALA A 31 11.87 3.69 -6.68
C ALA A 31 12.11 3.07 -8.08
N CYS A 32 11.26 2.12 -8.48
CA CYS A 32 11.28 1.48 -9.79
C CYS A 32 10.05 1.87 -10.62
N ALA A 33 10.07 1.59 -11.91
CA ALA A 33 8.93 1.76 -12.81
C ALA A 33 8.91 0.63 -13.84
N ALA A 34 7.72 0.15 -14.20
CA ALA A 34 7.54 -0.74 -15.34
C ALA A 34 8.02 -0.05 -16.62
N LYS A 35 8.72 -0.79 -17.46
CA LYS A 35 9.26 -0.27 -18.75
C LYS A 35 8.16 -0.13 -19.78
N HIS A 36 8.45 0.60 -20.83
CA HIS A 36 7.49 0.81 -21.91
C HIS A 36 6.94 -0.49 -22.49
N GLY A 37 5.61 -0.66 -22.42
CA GLY A 37 4.90 -1.84 -22.93
C GLY A 37 4.86 -3.02 -21.96
N GLU A 38 5.48 -2.94 -20.79
CA GLU A 38 5.32 -3.91 -19.72
C GLU A 38 4.04 -3.65 -18.94
N PHE A 39 3.44 -4.72 -18.45
CA PHE A 39 2.26 -4.69 -17.60
C PHE A 39 2.53 -5.52 -16.35
N GLU A 40 2.08 -5.04 -15.20
CA GLU A 40 2.08 -5.81 -13.97
C GLU A 40 0.68 -5.79 -13.36
N LEU A 41 0.18 -6.96 -12.96
CA LEU A 41 -1.04 -7.10 -12.17
C LEU A 41 -0.66 -7.38 -10.73
N GLN A 42 -1.04 -6.49 -9.83
CA GLN A 42 -0.87 -6.70 -8.40
C GLN A 42 -2.21 -6.94 -7.73
N GLN A 43 -2.22 -7.88 -6.79
CA GLN A 43 -3.34 -8.13 -5.89
C GLN A 43 -2.85 -8.03 -4.46
N SER A 44 -3.39 -7.10 -3.68
CA SER A 44 -3.09 -6.99 -2.26
C SER A 44 -4.31 -7.32 -1.40
N VAL A 45 -4.03 -7.90 -0.24
CA VAL A 45 -5.02 -8.14 0.81
C VAL A 45 -4.41 -7.68 2.13
N ALA A 46 -4.99 -6.66 2.75
CA ALA A 46 -4.63 -6.23 4.10
C ALA A 46 -5.70 -6.72 5.09
N MET A 47 -5.29 -7.49 6.08
CA MET A 47 -6.14 -7.94 7.17
C MET A 47 -5.87 -7.11 8.43
N ARG A 48 -6.83 -6.27 8.78
CA ARG A 48 -6.78 -5.42 9.98
C ARG A 48 -7.48 -6.10 11.17
N ARG A 49 -6.91 -5.94 12.37
CA ARG A 49 -7.44 -6.53 13.60
C ARG A 49 -7.43 -5.54 14.76
N GLY A 50 -8.52 -5.52 15.52
CA GLY A 50 -8.68 -4.73 16.72
C GLY A 50 -8.76 -3.24 16.42
N LEU A 51 -9.97 -2.69 16.43
CA LEU A 51 -10.26 -1.29 16.18
C LEU A 51 -11.35 -0.83 17.13
N ASP A 52 -11.36 0.45 17.51
CA ASP A 52 -12.44 1.12 18.24
C ASP A 52 -13.25 1.96 17.24
N LEU A 53 -14.45 1.52 16.92
CA LEU A 53 -15.38 2.23 16.04
C LEU A 53 -16.24 3.28 16.79
N GLY A 54 -15.82 3.72 17.98
CA GLY A 54 -16.52 4.72 18.79
C GLY A 54 -17.42 4.15 19.89
N THR A 55 -17.60 2.84 19.91
CA THR A 55 -18.35 2.11 20.96
C THR A 55 -17.44 1.44 21.98
N GLY A 56 -16.12 1.61 21.84
CA GLY A 56 -15.06 0.98 22.59
C GLY A 56 -14.26 0.00 21.74
N PHE A 57 -13.10 -0.43 22.27
CA PHE A 57 -12.22 -1.34 21.55
C PHE A 57 -12.86 -2.70 21.27
N ASP A 58 -13.00 -3.05 20.00
CA ASP A 58 -13.48 -4.35 19.54
C ASP A 58 -12.32 -5.27 19.16
N ALA A 59 -11.96 -6.20 20.05
CA ALA A 59 -10.97 -7.24 19.78
C ALA A 59 -11.44 -8.24 18.70
N GLY A 60 -12.74 -8.32 18.45
CA GLY A 60 -13.36 -9.14 17.41
C GLY A 60 -13.35 -8.51 16.02
N TYR A 61 -13.03 -7.20 15.91
CA TYR A 61 -12.94 -6.50 14.63
C TYR A 61 -12.00 -7.20 13.65
N ARG A 62 -12.47 -7.38 12.42
CA ARG A 62 -11.69 -7.91 11.29
C ARG A 62 -12.08 -7.12 10.04
N GLY A 63 -11.16 -6.33 9.50
CA GLY A 63 -11.25 -5.71 8.19
C GLY A 63 -10.34 -6.43 7.21
N TYR A 64 -10.82 -6.64 6.00
CA TYR A 64 -10.03 -7.14 4.87
C TYR A 64 -10.16 -6.13 3.74
N ASP A 65 -9.08 -5.42 3.45
CA ASP A 65 -9.01 -4.49 2.33
C ASP A 65 -8.33 -5.22 1.18
N LEU A 66 -8.97 -5.21 0.03
CA LEU A 66 -8.47 -5.83 -1.19
C LEU A 66 -8.23 -4.72 -2.20
N ALA A 67 -7.03 -4.68 -2.78
CA ALA A 67 -6.76 -3.81 -3.90
C ALA A 67 -6.24 -4.63 -5.09
N THR A 68 -6.82 -4.36 -6.25
CA THR A 68 -6.35 -4.87 -7.54
C THR A 68 -5.75 -3.70 -8.28
N GLN A 69 -4.47 -3.76 -8.60
CA GLN A 69 -3.73 -2.73 -9.31
C GLN A 69 -3.22 -3.28 -10.64
N LEU A 70 -3.42 -2.51 -11.71
CA LEU A 70 -2.80 -2.73 -13.01
C LEU A 70 -1.80 -1.61 -13.24
N GLU A 71 -0.52 -1.97 -13.27
CA GLU A 71 0.58 -1.09 -13.63
C GLU A 71 0.82 -1.17 -15.14
N ILE A 72 0.96 -0.03 -15.80
CA ILE A 72 1.13 0.10 -17.25
C ILE A 72 2.36 0.95 -17.52
N GLY A 73 3.43 0.35 -18.04
CA GLY A 73 4.65 1.04 -18.42
C GLY A 73 4.44 1.97 -19.63
N LEU A 74 4.63 3.27 -19.41
CA LEU A 74 4.48 4.30 -20.44
C LEU A 74 5.82 4.63 -21.14
N SER A 75 6.89 4.56 -20.39
CA SER A 75 8.26 4.82 -20.86
C SER A 75 9.26 4.08 -19.97
N GLU A 76 10.55 4.13 -20.29
CA GLU A 76 11.63 3.54 -19.47
C GLU A 76 11.72 4.11 -18.03
N ILE A 77 11.02 5.21 -17.77
CA ILE A 77 11.11 5.91 -16.48
C ILE A 77 9.74 6.27 -15.88
N SER A 78 8.64 5.81 -16.46
CA SER A 78 7.30 6.18 -15.95
C SER A 78 6.25 5.14 -16.26
N HIS A 79 5.30 5.00 -15.34
CA HIS A 79 4.11 4.16 -15.49
C HIS A 79 2.85 4.85 -14.94
N VAL A 80 1.71 4.23 -15.21
CA VAL A 80 0.42 4.57 -14.62
C VAL A 80 -0.14 3.33 -13.93
N ASP A 81 -0.70 3.53 -12.75
CA ASP A 81 -1.42 2.52 -11.99
C ASP A 81 -2.92 2.80 -12.03
N LEU A 82 -3.68 1.76 -12.32
CA LEU A 82 -5.13 1.74 -12.17
C LEU A 82 -5.48 0.84 -10.99
N ILE A 83 -6.07 1.40 -9.95
CA ILE A 83 -6.30 0.71 -8.67
C ILE A 83 -7.80 0.61 -8.43
N LEU A 84 -8.29 -0.58 -8.13
CA LEU A 84 -9.65 -0.84 -7.67
C LEU A 84 -9.59 -1.38 -6.25
N SER A 85 -10.29 -0.70 -5.32
CA SER A 85 -10.35 -1.08 -3.91
C SER A 85 -11.71 -1.66 -3.55
N SER A 86 -11.69 -2.70 -2.73
CA SER A 86 -12.87 -3.35 -2.16
C SER A 86 -12.56 -3.87 -0.77
N GLY A 87 -13.60 -4.16 0.03
CA GLY A 87 -13.39 -4.64 1.38
C GLY A 87 -14.41 -5.67 1.83
N VAL A 88 -14.03 -6.40 2.87
CA VAL A 88 -14.92 -7.25 3.67
C VAL A 88 -14.70 -6.88 5.12
N LEU A 89 -15.77 -6.54 5.81
CA LEU A 89 -15.71 -6.11 7.21
C LEU A 89 -16.55 -7.04 8.09
N ARG A 90 -16.01 -7.33 9.27
CA ARG A 90 -16.68 -7.99 10.36
C ARG A 90 -16.38 -7.27 11.68
N SER A 91 -17.37 -6.59 12.20
CA SER A 91 -17.36 -5.95 13.52
C SER A 91 -18.58 -6.40 14.33
N ALA A 92 -18.76 -5.84 15.52
CA ALA A 92 -19.96 -6.08 16.34
C ALA A 92 -21.25 -5.63 15.60
N ASP A 93 -21.18 -4.51 14.86
CA ASP A 93 -22.33 -3.82 14.29
C ASP A 93 -22.48 -4.00 12.78
N PHE A 94 -21.43 -4.46 12.09
CA PHE A 94 -21.44 -4.61 10.64
C PHE A 94 -20.78 -5.92 10.18
N ARG A 95 -21.45 -6.56 9.19
CA ARG A 95 -20.88 -7.71 8.47
C ARG A 95 -21.28 -7.65 7.01
N GLY A 96 -20.33 -7.38 6.15
CA GLY A 96 -20.60 -7.25 4.71
C GLY A 96 -19.35 -7.13 3.87
N SER A 97 -19.55 -7.05 2.56
CA SER A 97 -18.53 -6.74 1.56
C SER A 97 -18.99 -5.55 0.74
N PHE A 98 -18.04 -4.73 0.31
CA PHE A 98 -18.29 -3.52 -0.44
C PHE A 98 -17.20 -3.28 -1.49
N ILE A 99 -17.53 -2.51 -2.52
CA ILE A 99 -16.55 -1.87 -3.40
C ILE A 99 -16.31 -0.49 -2.80
N GLU A 100 -15.07 -0.25 -2.38
CA GLU A 100 -14.67 0.99 -1.75
C GLU A 100 -14.59 2.12 -2.77
N GLY A 101 -13.76 1.94 -3.80
CA GLY A 101 -13.52 2.98 -4.79
C GLY A 101 -12.44 2.60 -5.81
N PHE A 102 -11.90 3.64 -6.44
CA PHE A 102 -10.79 3.50 -7.39
C PHE A 102 -9.77 4.61 -7.19
N ALA A 103 -8.54 4.36 -7.66
CA ALA A 103 -7.52 5.39 -7.78
C ALA A 103 -6.75 5.26 -9.10
N VAL A 104 -6.15 6.37 -9.52
CA VAL A 104 -5.20 6.43 -10.62
C VAL A 104 -3.95 7.12 -10.09
N GLU A 105 -2.79 6.48 -10.28
CA GLU A 105 -1.50 7.04 -9.92
C GLU A 105 -0.61 7.13 -11.15
N TYR A 106 0.11 8.23 -11.30
CA TYR A 106 1.22 8.36 -12.25
C TYR A 106 2.51 8.43 -11.46
N LYS A 107 3.47 7.54 -11.77
CA LYS A 107 4.79 7.49 -11.13
C LYS A 107 5.90 7.71 -12.15
N ARG A 108 6.96 8.42 -11.74
CA ARG A 108 8.10 8.72 -12.58
C ARG A 108 9.41 8.67 -11.79
N LEU A 109 10.42 8.01 -12.37
CA LEU A 109 11.78 7.99 -11.84
C LEU A 109 12.44 9.36 -11.98
N ILE A 110 13.27 9.71 -11.00
CA ILE A 110 14.15 10.87 -11.01
C ILE A 110 15.57 10.36 -11.29
N GLY A 111 16.00 10.41 -12.54
CA GLY A 111 17.31 9.90 -12.96
C GLY A 111 17.26 8.44 -13.42
N VAL A 112 18.42 7.82 -13.52
CA VAL A 112 18.61 6.43 -13.93
C VAL A 112 19.01 5.63 -12.70
N ALA A 113 18.31 4.54 -12.44
CA ALA A 113 18.62 3.62 -11.35
C ALA A 113 20.04 3.02 -11.54
N ALA A 114 20.84 3.08 -10.49
CA ALA A 114 22.19 2.53 -10.48
C ALA A 114 22.48 1.82 -9.15
N PRO A 115 23.23 0.70 -9.19
CA PRO A 115 23.66 0.01 -7.98
C PRO A 115 24.44 0.92 -7.03
N ASP A 116 24.30 0.72 -5.73
CA ASP A 116 24.98 1.46 -4.66
C ASP A 116 24.70 2.99 -4.63
N GLN A 117 23.78 3.48 -5.46
CA GLN A 117 23.34 4.86 -5.48
C GLN A 117 21.90 4.99 -4.94
N TRP A 118 21.53 6.21 -4.57
CA TRP A 118 20.15 6.53 -4.27
C TRP A 118 19.35 6.65 -5.57
N ASN A 119 18.35 5.83 -5.68
CA ASN A 119 17.31 5.92 -6.70
C ASN A 119 16.13 6.70 -6.12
N ALA A 120 15.51 7.54 -6.92
CA ALA A 120 14.39 8.35 -6.52
C ALA A 120 13.27 8.29 -7.55
N ALA A 121 12.02 8.32 -7.07
CA ALA A 121 10.83 8.48 -7.90
C ALA A 121 9.85 9.42 -7.21
N TRP A 122 8.97 10.02 -7.97
CA TRP A 122 7.81 10.72 -7.46
C TRP A 122 6.54 10.17 -8.10
N ALA A 123 5.42 10.29 -7.39
CA ALA A 123 4.12 9.97 -7.94
C ALA A 123 3.08 11.00 -7.55
N GLY A 124 2.03 11.08 -8.36
CA GLY A 124 0.82 11.82 -8.07
C GLY A 124 -0.39 10.92 -8.29
N ALA A 125 -1.28 10.87 -7.30
CA ALA A 125 -2.46 10.03 -7.34
C ALA A 125 -3.74 10.83 -7.12
N PHE A 126 -4.81 10.39 -7.77
CA PHE A 126 -6.18 10.77 -7.52
C PHE A 126 -6.97 9.54 -7.09
N GLY A 127 -7.72 9.63 -5.99
CA GLY A 127 -8.57 8.58 -5.49
C GLY A 127 -10.02 9.06 -5.31
N TYR A 128 -10.95 8.13 -5.45
CA TYR A 128 -12.36 8.32 -5.17
C TYR A 128 -12.90 7.09 -4.45
N SER A 129 -13.51 7.28 -3.30
CA SER A 129 -14.19 6.22 -2.55
C SER A 129 -15.65 6.58 -2.25
N ARG A 130 -16.48 5.56 -2.02
CA ARG A 130 -17.89 5.70 -1.64
C ARG A 130 -18.21 5.07 -0.30
N VAL A 131 -17.24 4.37 0.28
CA VAL A 131 -17.42 3.62 1.51
C VAL A 131 -16.17 3.81 2.36
N ASP A 132 -16.37 4.09 3.63
CA ASP A 132 -15.31 4.06 4.62
C ASP A 132 -14.88 2.61 4.88
N ALA A 133 -13.63 2.28 4.57
CA ALA A 133 -13.12 0.92 4.68
C ALA A 133 -13.08 0.41 6.12
N ALA A 134 -13.01 1.28 7.13
CA ALA A 134 -12.93 0.90 8.53
C ALA A 134 -14.29 0.56 9.13
N SER A 135 -15.34 1.29 8.77
CA SER A 135 -16.71 1.11 9.30
C SER A 135 -17.65 0.39 8.35
N GLY A 136 -17.37 0.42 7.04
CA GLY A 136 -18.29 -0.05 6.00
C GLY A 136 -19.46 0.89 5.72
N GLU A 137 -19.43 2.10 6.26
CA GLU A 137 -20.48 3.12 6.07
C GLU A 137 -20.32 3.83 4.72
N GLU A 138 -21.44 4.27 4.15
CA GLU A 138 -21.42 5.08 2.94
C GLU A 138 -20.81 6.46 3.25
N ARG A 139 -19.65 6.74 2.67
CA ARG A 139 -18.94 8.02 2.78
C ARG A 139 -18.24 8.33 1.48
N THR A 140 -18.71 9.35 0.79
CA THR A 140 -18.04 9.80 -0.43
C THR A 140 -16.81 10.61 -0.08
N GLU A 141 -15.67 10.20 -0.63
CA GLU A 141 -14.37 10.84 -0.38
C GLU A 141 -13.60 10.97 -1.69
N THR A 142 -12.88 12.08 -1.84
CA THR A 142 -11.90 12.30 -2.90
C THR A 142 -10.54 12.60 -2.29
N SER A 143 -9.49 12.03 -2.87
CA SER A 143 -8.13 12.22 -2.41
C SER A 143 -7.18 12.65 -3.53
N TYR A 144 -6.22 13.49 -3.18
CA TYR A 144 -5.10 13.90 -4.02
C TYR A 144 -3.83 13.67 -3.22
N VAL A 145 -2.95 12.81 -3.71
CA VAL A 145 -1.75 12.40 -2.98
C VAL A 145 -0.52 12.61 -3.84
N GLY A 146 0.50 13.26 -3.28
CA GLY A 146 1.85 13.30 -3.83
C GLY A 146 2.76 12.37 -3.03
N ARG A 147 3.62 11.63 -3.71
CA ARG A 147 4.55 10.68 -3.09
C ARG A 147 5.97 10.90 -3.57
N LEU A 148 6.93 10.72 -2.68
CA LEU A 148 8.36 10.66 -2.98
C LEU A 148 8.89 9.31 -2.50
N PHE A 149 9.60 8.61 -3.38
CA PHE A 149 10.21 7.31 -3.12
C PHE A 149 11.72 7.46 -3.20
N LEU A 150 12.43 6.95 -2.22
CA LEU A 150 13.88 6.86 -2.21
C LEU A 150 14.27 5.42 -1.89
N GLN A 151 15.16 4.87 -2.71
CA GLN A 151 15.66 3.51 -2.56
C GLN A 151 17.17 3.47 -2.70
N ARG A 152 17.79 2.60 -1.94
CA ARG A 152 19.20 2.26 -2.12
C ARG A 152 19.41 0.77 -1.89
N ASP A 153 19.99 0.14 -2.89
CA ASP A 153 20.52 -1.20 -2.82
C ASP A 153 22.01 -1.12 -2.48
N PHE A 154 22.49 -1.85 -1.48
CA PHE A 154 23.86 -1.74 -1.01
C PHE A 154 24.40 -3.06 -0.45
N GLY A 155 25.70 -3.07 -0.16
CA GLY A 155 26.41 -4.25 0.29
C GLY A 155 26.91 -5.12 -0.85
N THR A 156 27.60 -6.22 -0.53
CA THR A 156 28.14 -7.14 -1.52
C THR A 156 27.00 -7.74 -2.33
N ARG A 157 27.03 -7.56 -3.65
CA ARG A 157 25.97 -8.03 -4.57
C ARG A 157 24.57 -7.45 -4.29
N SER A 158 24.51 -6.22 -3.76
CA SER A 158 23.21 -5.55 -3.43
C SER A 158 22.32 -6.37 -2.52
N GLN A 159 22.90 -7.05 -1.50
CA GLN A 159 22.14 -7.91 -0.58
C GLN A 159 21.20 -7.14 0.33
N TRP A 160 21.43 -5.85 0.55
CA TRP A 160 20.59 -5.01 1.37
C TRP A 160 19.79 -4.05 0.52
N VAL A 161 18.51 -3.95 0.80
CA VAL A 161 17.58 -2.98 0.19
C VAL A 161 17.05 -2.09 1.30
N TYR A 162 17.23 -0.80 1.15
CA TYR A 162 16.61 0.20 2.00
C TYR A 162 15.69 1.08 1.17
N VAL A 163 14.48 1.29 1.65
CA VAL A 163 13.52 2.22 1.07
C VAL A 163 13.03 3.21 2.12
N THR A 164 12.71 4.42 1.69
CA THR A 164 11.96 5.38 2.50
C THR A 164 11.05 6.19 1.60
N ASN A 165 9.79 6.32 1.98
CA ASN A 165 8.78 7.03 1.22
C ASN A 165 8.14 8.10 2.07
N LEU A 166 7.80 9.20 1.44
CA LEU A 166 7.02 10.27 2.02
C LEU A 166 5.81 10.53 1.14
N SER A 167 4.63 10.34 1.68
CA SER A 167 3.35 10.62 1.03
C SER A 167 2.68 11.79 1.73
N THR A 168 2.16 12.74 0.99
CA THR A 168 1.35 13.84 1.52
C THR A 168 0.17 14.10 0.62
N GLY A 169 -0.97 14.44 1.18
CA GLY A 169 -2.16 14.62 0.38
C GLY A 169 -3.27 15.37 1.08
N LEU A 170 -4.33 15.56 0.32
CA LEU A 170 -5.59 16.15 0.75
C LEU A 170 -6.68 15.11 0.57
N VAL A 171 -7.49 14.96 1.60
CA VAL A 171 -8.70 14.15 1.59
C VAL A 171 -9.87 15.06 1.83
N HIS A 172 -10.87 15.00 0.94
CA HIS A 172 -12.07 15.82 0.98
C HIS A 172 -13.31 14.94 1.03
N ASP A 173 -14.16 15.17 2.02
CA ASP A 173 -15.45 14.53 2.21
C ASP A 173 -16.54 15.54 2.59
N ALA A 174 -17.72 15.06 3.01
CA ALA A 174 -18.83 15.91 3.43
C ALA A 174 -18.54 16.72 4.70
N GLU A 175 -17.58 16.34 5.53
CA GLU A 175 -17.21 17.01 6.77
C GLU A 175 -16.15 18.10 6.53
N GLY A 176 -15.47 18.06 5.39
CA GLY A 176 -14.48 19.06 4.99
C GLY A 176 -13.24 18.51 4.31
N THR A 177 -12.12 19.19 4.52
CA THR A 177 -10.82 18.78 3.96
C THR A 177 -9.82 18.58 5.08
N CYS A 178 -9.12 17.44 5.07
CA CYS A 178 -7.99 17.19 5.94
C CYS A 178 -6.71 16.97 5.13
N GLY A 179 -5.57 17.28 5.73
CA GLY A 179 -4.25 16.94 5.24
C GLY A 179 -3.83 15.58 5.79
N VAL A 180 -3.20 14.75 4.97
CA VAL A 180 -2.63 13.46 5.38
C VAL A 180 -1.13 13.45 5.11
N LEU A 181 -0.39 12.80 6.00
CA LEU A 181 1.03 12.53 5.84
C LEU A 181 1.30 11.08 6.23
N GLU A 182 2.03 10.39 5.39
CA GLU A 182 2.56 9.07 5.68
C GLU A 182 4.07 9.07 5.44
N TRP A 183 4.80 8.45 6.33
CA TRP A 183 6.21 8.18 6.17
C TRP A 183 6.46 6.70 6.42
N SER A 184 6.95 6.00 5.41
CA SER A 184 7.27 4.58 5.53
C SER A 184 8.75 4.34 5.29
N GLN A 185 9.27 3.29 5.93
CA GLN A 185 10.64 2.81 5.77
C GLN A 185 10.66 1.30 5.76
N GLY A 186 11.57 0.75 4.94
CA GLY A 186 11.84 -0.67 4.90
C GLY A 186 13.34 -0.95 4.80
N LEU A 187 13.80 -1.97 5.53
CA LEU A 187 15.15 -2.52 5.40
C LEU A 187 15.02 -4.03 5.24
N ALA A 188 15.50 -4.56 4.12
CA ALA A 188 15.46 -5.99 3.82
C ALA A 188 16.84 -6.52 3.43
N TYR A 189 17.07 -7.80 3.74
CA TYR A 189 18.22 -8.59 3.35
C TYR A 189 17.79 -9.64 2.33
N ARG A 190 18.37 -9.64 1.14
CA ARG A 190 18.23 -10.68 0.11
C ARG A 190 19.11 -11.87 0.51
N ALA A 191 18.50 -12.94 0.98
CA ALA A 191 19.22 -14.14 1.41
C ALA A 191 19.76 -14.93 0.21
N ASP A 192 18.99 -14.94 -0.88
CA ASP A 192 19.34 -15.52 -2.17
C ASP A 192 18.59 -14.79 -3.31
N ASP A 193 18.57 -15.36 -4.50
CA ASP A 193 17.91 -14.77 -5.69
C ASP A 193 16.37 -14.76 -5.57
N HIS A 194 15.80 -15.48 -4.60
CA HIS A 194 14.36 -15.62 -4.42
C HIS A 194 13.85 -15.03 -3.11
N TRP A 195 14.56 -15.22 -1.99
CA TRP A 195 14.07 -14.88 -0.67
C TRP A 195 14.68 -13.59 -0.12
N SER A 196 13.81 -12.73 0.40
CA SER A 196 14.22 -11.57 1.21
C SER A 196 13.48 -11.54 2.53
N PHE A 197 14.16 -11.04 3.56
CA PHE A 197 13.64 -10.88 4.93
C PHE A 197 13.94 -9.46 5.40
N GLY A 198 12.95 -8.82 6.00
CA GLY A 198 13.11 -7.43 6.38
C GLY A 198 12.22 -6.99 7.53
N VAL A 199 12.27 -5.69 7.76
CA VAL A 199 11.40 -4.97 8.69
C VAL A 199 10.86 -3.73 8.01
N GLU A 200 9.62 -3.36 8.32
CA GLU A 200 8.98 -2.14 7.87
C GLU A 200 8.51 -1.31 9.06
N ALA A 201 8.51 0.01 8.89
CA ALA A 201 7.88 0.97 9.79
C ALA A 201 7.05 1.94 8.97
N VAL A 202 5.83 2.22 9.44
CA VAL A 202 4.89 3.16 8.81
C VAL A 202 4.40 4.11 9.89
N ALA A 203 4.62 5.40 9.67
CA ALA A 203 4.09 6.48 10.50
C ALA A 203 3.07 7.28 9.68
N GLU A 204 1.89 7.43 10.22
CA GLU A 204 0.77 8.15 9.60
C GLU A 204 0.31 9.29 10.47
N GLY A 205 -0.25 10.34 9.88
CA GLY A 205 -0.88 11.43 10.58
C GLY A 205 -1.92 12.14 9.73
N CYS A 206 -2.98 12.60 10.36
CA CYS A 206 -4.03 13.41 9.76
C CYS A 206 -4.10 14.78 10.45
N TRP A 207 -4.20 15.84 9.66
CA TRP A 207 -4.33 17.22 10.13
C TRP A 207 -5.66 17.82 9.69
N THR A 208 -6.46 18.24 10.67
CA THR A 208 -7.62 19.07 10.39
C THR A 208 -7.18 20.52 10.19
N ARG A 209 -7.74 21.19 9.17
CA ARG A 209 -7.44 22.60 8.85
C ARG A 209 -5.95 22.92 8.72
N PHE A 210 -5.12 21.92 8.33
CA PHE A 210 -3.65 22.03 8.14
C PHE A 210 -2.83 22.45 9.37
N CYS A 211 -3.45 22.66 10.53
CA CYS A 211 -2.77 23.20 11.70
C CYS A 211 -2.89 22.32 12.94
N THR A 212 -3.92 21.47 13.00
CA THR A 212 -4.18 20.65 14.19
C THR A 212 -4.04 19.18 13.84
N LEU A 213 -3.05 18.52 14.44
CA LEU A 213 -2.90 17.07 14.34
C LEU A 213 -4.13 16.41 14.97
N ALA A 214 -4.95 15.78 14.15
CA ALA A 214 -6.16 15.09 14.59
C ALA A 214 -5.80 13.71 15.15
N ASN A 215 -4.98 12.97 14.40
CA ASN A 215 -4.50 11.66 14.82
C ASN A 215 -3.11 11.37 14.25
N SER A 216 -2.44 10.40 14.86
CA SER A 216 -1.21 9.80 14.34
C SER A 216 -1.06 8.38 14.82
N SER A 217 -0.32 7.57 14.05
CA SER A 217 0.05 6.22 14.41
C SER A 217 1.47 5.89 13.93
N LEU A 218 2.11 4.96 14.63
CA LEU A 218 3.36 4.32 14.22
C LEU A 218 3.18 2.81 14.29
N CYS A 219 3.34 2.16 13.17
CA CYS A 219 3.29 0.71 13.03
C CYS A 219 4.66 0.17 12.62
N VAL A 220 5.07 -0.97 13.18
CA VAL A 220 6.36 -1.61 12.88
C VAL A 220 6.18 -3.12 12.84
N GLY A 221 6.92 -3.79 11.94
CA GLY A 221 6.90 -5.24 11.91
C GLY A 221 7.76 -5.89 10.84
N PRO A 222 7.85 -7.23 10.83
CA PRO A 222 8.62 -7.99 9.87
C PRO A 222 7.92 -8.08 8.51
N CYS A 223 8.74 -8.24 7.48
CA CYS A 223 8.31 -8.62 6.15
C CYS A 223 9.14 -9.78 5.59
N VAL A 224 8.55 -10.57 4.73
CA VAL A 224 9.20 -11.62 3.97
C VAL A 224 8.69 -11.57 2.53
N SER A 225 9.59 -11.71 1.58
CA SER A 225 9.23 -11.79 0.17
C SER A 225 9.85 -13.00 -0.50
N TYR A 226 9.14 -13.51 -1.49
CA TYR A 226 9.59 -14.54 -2.41
C TYR A 226 9.38 -14.06 -3.84
N ARG A 227 10.39 -14.16 -4.69
CA ARG A 227 10.38 -13.70 -6.07
C ARG A 227 10.80 -14.80 -7.04
N MET A 228 10.13 -14.83 -8.16
CA MET A 228 10.53 -15.51 -9.40
C MET A 228 10.65 -14.46 -10.52
N THR A 229 10.93 -14.85 -11.74
CA THR A 229 11.13 -13.91 -12.85
C THR A 229 9.90 -13.04 -13.12
N ASP A 230 8.72 -13.63 -13.17
CA ASP A 230 7.45 -13.01 -13.55
C ASP A 230 6.42 -12.98 -12.41
N PHE A 231 6.83 -13.37 -11.21
CA PHE A 231 5.94 -13.50 -10.07
C PHE A 231 6.64 -13.11 -8.77
N SER A 232 5.95 -12.35 -7.92
CA SER A 232 6.41 -12.09 -6.56
C SER A 232 5.27 -12.22 -5.55
N ILE A 233 5.63 -12.55 -4.32
CA ILE A 233 4.73 -12.57 -3.18
C ILE A 233 5.43 -11.94 -1.98
N VAL A 234 4.76 -11.00 -1.32
CA VAL A 234 5.26 -10.31 -0.12
C VAL A 234 4.25 -10.46 0.99
N CYS A 235 4.72 -10.79 2.18
CA CYS A 235 3.92 -10.82 3.40
C CYS A 235 4.56 -9.91 4.45
N THR A 236 3.80 -8.92 4.92
CA THR A 236 4.20 -8.00 6.00
C THR A 236 3.19 -8.09 7.12
N HIS A 237 3.68 -8.08 8.37
CA HIS A 237 2.82 -7.99 9.55
C HIS A 237 3.28 -6.84 10.42
N LEU A 238 2.40 -5.85 10.59
CA LEU A 238 2.65 -4.64 11.37
C LEU A 238 1.85 -4.66 12.67
N TRP A 239 2.47 -4.16 13.75
CA TRP A 239 1.81 -3.84 15.01
C TRP A 239 1.88 -2.34 15.24
N GLN A 240 0.78 -1.73 15.64
CA GLN A 240 0.80 -0.37 16.15
C GLN A 240 1.56 -0.33 17.48
N VAL A 241 2.65 0.44 17.52
CA VAL A 241 3.51 0.58 18.69
C VAL A 241 3.24 1.88 19.45
N SER A 242 2.74 2.92 18.77
CA SER A 242 2.30 4.16 19.40
C SER A 242 1.26 4.87 18.53
N GLY A 243 0.49 5.79 19.12
CA GLY A 243 -0.47 6.61 18.41
C GLY A 243 -1.08 7.71 19.28
N SER A 244 -1.61 8.75 18.65
CA SER A 244 -2.24 9.90 19.29
C SER A 244 -3.54 10.27 18.53
N PRO A 245 -4.65 10.61 19.23
CA PRO A 245 -4.82 10.51 20.69
C PRO A 245 -4.73 9.06 21.16
N SER A 246 -4.12 8.82 22.31
CA SER A 246 -4.01 7.47 22.86
C SER A 246 -5.37 6.99 23.38
N THR A 247 -5.79 5.82 22.93
CA THR A 247 -7.02 5.17 23.38
C THR A 247 -6.76 3.92 24.22
N ASP A 248 -5.58 3.27 24.06
CA ASP A 248 -5.17 2.08 24.80
C ASP A 248 -3.65 1.94 24.77
N ASP A 249 -3.01 1.86 25.93
CA ASP A 249 -1.56 1.63 26.11
C ASP A 249 -0.64 2.46 25.18
N GLY A 250 -0.97 3.74 24.99
CA GLY A 250 -0.18 4.61 24.11
C GLY A 250 -0.47 4.42 22.62
N ARG A 251 -1.50 3.67 22.24
CA ARG A 251 -1.95 3.44 20.87
C ARG A 251 -3.20 4.24 20.54
N ASN A 252 -3.36 4.59 19.28
CA ASN A 252 -4.60 5.16 18.76
C ASN A 252 -5.40 4.04 18.06
N LEU A 253 -6.23 3.34 18.78
CA LEU A 253 -7.04 2.23 18.24
C LEU A 253 -8.38 2.70 17.64
N ARG A 254 -8.65 3.99 17.59
CA ARG A 254 -9.82 4.56 16.92
C ARG A 254 -9.59 4.73 15.43
N ASP A 255 -8.43 5.24 15.05
CA ASP A 255 -8.14 5.60 13.65
C ASP A 255 -7.27 4.54 12.97
N THR A 256 -6.49 3.77 13.75
CA THR A 256 -5.59 2.74 13.20
C THR A 256 -5.77 1.43 13.94
N SER A 257 -5.83 0.33 13.22
CA SER A 257 -5.97 -1.02 13.79
C SER A 257 -4.77 -1.40 14.67
N ARG A 258 -4.99 -2.26 15.66
CA ARG A 258 -3.95 -2.77 16.55
C ARG A 258 -2.86 -3.53 15.79
N SER A 259 -3.26 -4.27 14.77
CA SER A 259 -2.32 -4.95 13.86
C SER A 259 -2.90 -5.10 12.47
N GLU A 260 -2.01 -5.14 11.49
CA GLU A 260 -2.31 -5.38 10.09
C GLU A 260 -1.40 -6.46 9.53
N THR A 261 -1.96 -7.39 8.76
CA THR A 261 -1.18 -8.34 7.96
C THR A 261 -1.50 -8.07 6.50
N ARG A 262 -0.50 -7.74 5.70
CA ARG A 262 -0.64 -7.51 4.27
C ARG A 262 0.01 -8.63 3.48
N LEU A 263 -0.72 -9.16 2.51
CA LEU A 263 -0.24 -10.06 1.48
C LEU A 263 -0.36 -9.34 0.15
N LEU A 264 0.74 -9.23 -0.57
CA LEU A 264 0.80 -8.70 -1.92
C LEU A 264 1.31 -9.78 -2.86
N VAL A 265 0.67 -9.92 -4.00
CA VAL A 265 1.05 -10.86 -5.07
C VAL A 265 1.10 -10.07 -6.37
N ALA A 266 2.19 -10.16 -7.11
CA ALA A 266 2.38 -9.45 -8.36
C ALA A 266 2.76 -10.42 -9.49
N TRP A 267 2.25 -10.16 -10.70
CA TRP A 267 2.56 -10.87 -11.93
C TRP A 267 2.90 -9.88 -13.03
N GLY A 268 4.12 -10.00 -13.60
CA GLY A 268 4.56 -9.27 -14.78
C GLY A 268 4.19 -9.99 -16.09
N PHE A 269 3.85 -9.21 -17.15
CA PHE A 269 3.56 -9.73 -18.49
C PHE A 269 4.25 -8.90 -19.56
#